data_b001ff0f4bd892727b564be9406094a6
#
_entry.id   b001ff0f4bd892727b564be9406094a6
#
_cell.length_a   1.000
_cell.length_b   1.000
_cell.length_c   1.000
_cell.angle_alpha   90.00
_cell.angle_beta   90.00
_cell.angle_gamma   90.00
#
_symmetry.space_group_name_H-M   'P 1'
#
loop_
_entity.id
_entity.type
_entity.pdbx_description
1 polymer ?
#
loop_
_entity_poly.entity_id
_entity_poly.type
_entity_poly.pdbx_seq_one_letter_code
_entity_poly.pdbx_strand_id
1 'polypeptide(L)'
;KKASFEEAAAMPFGGTTALYFLEKAGIEQAMKVLIYGSTGAVGTAAIQVAKHYGADVIAICGKDGMKLSKKLGANKVYDYKRQSMQDLKGSYDIIFDAVGKTTKKEVAHLLAEDGNFVTVGGMDVAKERVKDLQKLAELFDAGKYDAVIDRTYRLDDMVKAHRYVDTGRKKGNVVVEVKHAK
;
A
#
# COMPACT_ATOMS: atom_id res chain seq x y z
N LYS A 1 -1.75 -20.57 7.05
CA LYS A 1 -3.10 -20.11 7.37
C LYS A 1 -3.93 -20.13 6.09
N LYS A 2 -5.13 -20.71 6.10
CA LYS A 2 -6.04 -20.61 4.95
C LYS A 2 -6.68 -19.23 4.93
N ALA A 3 -6.61 -18.55 3.78
CA ALA A 3 -7.29 -17.27 3.59
C ALA A 3 -8.82 -17.49 3.57
N SER A 4 -9.57 -16.56 4.15
CA SER A 4 -11.01 -16.46 3.88
C SER A 4 -11.24 -15.95 2.46
N PHE A 5 -12.47 -16.05 1.96
CA PHE A 5 -12.80 -15.49 0.63
C PHE A 5 -12.60 -13.99 0.59
N GLU A 6 -12.91 -13.28 1.67
CA GLU A 6 -12.73 -11.83 1.80
C GLU A 6 -11.24 -11.46 1.80
N GLU A 7 -10.39 -12.20 2.54
CA GLU A 7 -8.95 -12.01 2.55
C GLU A 7 -8.37 -12.28 1.16
N ALA A 8 -8.78 -13.37 0.51
CA ALA A 8 -8.34 -13.72 -0.84
C ALA A 8 -8.76 -12.66 -1.89
N ALA A 9 -9.97 -12.11 -1.78
CA ALA A 9 -10.44 -11.04 -2.66
C ALA A 9 -9.71 -9.70 -2.44
N ALA A 10 -9.26 -9.42 -1.22
CA ALA A 10 -8.60 -8.17 -0.86
C ALA A 10 -7.10 -8.14 -1.23
N MET A 11 -6.44 -9.30 -1.41
CA MET A 11 -5.00 -9.37 -1.68
C MET A 11 -4.58 -8.90 -3.07
N PRO A 12 -5.26 -9.27 -4.20
CA PRO A 12 -4.69 -9.11 -5.53
C PRO A 12 -4.40 -7.66 -5.88
N PHE A 13 -5.40 -6.78 -5.87
CA PHE A 13 -5.27 -5.43 -6.40
C PHE A 13 -4.15 -4.63 -5.73
N GLY A 14 -4.21 -4.47 -4.41
CA GLY A 14 -3.20 -3.71 -3.67
C GLY A 14 -1.84 -4.40 -3.64
N GLY A 15 -1.84 -5.72 -3.47
CA GLY A 15 -0.64 -6.53 -3.34
C GLY A 15 0.17 -6.62 -4.63
N THR A 16 -0.45 -6.94 -5.75
CA THR A 16 0.25 -7.04 -7.04
C THR A 16 0.76 -5.68 -7.51
N THR A 17 -0.04 -4.61 -7.28
CA THR A 17 0.39 -3.23 -7.56
C THR A 17 1.63 -2.85 -6.73
N ALA A 18 1.61 -3.14 -5.43
CA ALA A 18 2.75 -2.86 -4.56
C ALA A 18 4.01 -3.63 -4.97
N LEU A 19 3.88 -4.93 -5.25
CA LEU A 19 4.98 -5.76 -5.74
C LEU A 19 5.55 -5.22 -7.05
N TYR A 20 4.69 -4.93 -8.04
CA TYR A 20 5.12 -4.43 -9.32
C TYR A 20 5.95 -3.14 -9.21
N PHE A 21 5.44 -2.14 -8.50
CA PHE A 21 6.12 -0.84 -8.39
C PHE A 21 7.38 -0.90 -7.55
N LEU A 22 7.40 -1.66 -6.47
CA LEU A 22 8.59 -1.81 -5.62
C LEU A 22 9.69 -2.62 -6.32
N GLU A 23 9.34 -3.73 -7.00
CA GLU A 23 10.30 -4.49 -7.81
C GLU A 23 10.86 -3.65 -8.97
N LYS A 24 9.99 -2.88 -9.66
CA LYS A 24 10.40 -1.96 -10.71
C LYS A 24 11.34 -0.85 -10.20
N ALA A 25 11.14 -0.39 -8.98
CA ALA A 25 12.02 0.57 -8.32
C ALA A 25 13.35 -0.05 -7.85
N GLY A 26 13.53 -1.38 -7.98
CA GLY A 26 14.73 -2.07 -7.57
C GLY A 26 14.86 -2.20 -6.06
N ILE A 27 13.75 -2.55 -5.36
CA ILE A 27 13.78 -2.69 -3.91
C ILE A 27 14.74 -3.78 -3.45
N GLU A 28 15.60 -3.44 -2.49
CA GLU A 28 16.58 -4.34 -1.88
C GLU A 28 16.59 -4.21 -0.35
N GLN A 29 17.30 -5.13 0.30
CA GLN A 29 17.48 -5.13 1.75
C GLN A 29 18.18 -3.85 2.22
N ALA A 30 17.76 -3.36 3.39
CA ALA A 30 18.28 -2.16 4.06
C ALA A 30 18.01 -0.82 3.34
N MET A 31 17.36 -0.83 2.16
CA MET A 31 16.93 0.40 1.52
C MET A 31 15.92 1.18 2.37
N LYS A 32 15.97 2.50 2.31
CA LYS A 32 15.00 3.41 2.92
C LYS A 32 13.86 3.69 1.94
N VAL A 33 12.67 3.24 2.27
CA VAL A 33 11.48 3.37 1.41
C VAL A 33 10.47 4.30 2.06
N LEU A 34 10.18 5.42 1.39
CA LEU A 34 9.12 6.36 1.78
C LEU A 34 7.82 6.01 1.03
N ILE A 35 6.75 5.72 1.76
CA ILE A 35 5.44 5.36 1.19
C ILE A 35 4.42 6.45 1.51
N TYR A 36 3.98 7.19 0.49
CA TYR A 36 2.92 8.19 0.59
C TYR A 36 1.55 7.56 0.34
N GLY A 37 0.58 7.84 1.23
CA GLY A 37 -0.74 7.19 1.17
C GLY A 37 -0.75 5.76 1.73
N SER A 38 0.04 5.53 2.76
CA SER A 38 0.36 4.23 3.36
C SER A 38 -0.84 3.43 3.94
N THR A 39 -2.03 4.01 3.98
CA THR A 39 -3.24 3.37 4.55
C THR A 39 -4.28 2.92 3.53
N GLY A 40 -4.11 3.22 2.24
CA GLY A 40 -4.96 2.70 1.17
C GLY A 40 -4.65 1.23 0.85
N ALA A 41 -5.38 0.62 -0.10
CA ALA A 41 -5.16 -0.77 -0.50
C ALA A 41 -3.71 -1.01 -0.95
N VAL A 42 -3.19 -0.16 -1.84
CA VAL A 42 -1.80 -0.27 -2.32
C VAL A 42 -0.80 0.08 -1.21
N GLY A 43 -1.06 1.14 -0.43
CA GLY A 43 -0.15 1.59 0.62
C GLY A 43 0.04 0.59 1.76
N THR A 44 -1.05 -0.06 2.20
CA THR A 44 -0.96 -1.11 3.23
C THR A 44 -0.20 -2.34 2.75
N ALA A 45 -0.37 -2.70 1.48
CA ALA A 45 0.40 -3.76 0.83
C ALA A 45 1.87 -3.35 0.68
N ALA A 46 2.15 -2.12 0.24
CA ALA A 46 3.51 -1.62 0.02
C ALA A 46 4.36 -1.63 1.30
N ILE A 47 3.79 -1.27 2.46
CA ILE A 47 4.51 -1.40 3.73
C ILE A 47 4.97 -2.84 3.94
N GLN A 48 4.07 -3.81 3.81
CA GLN A 48 4.34 -5.21 4.12
C GLN A 48 5.29 -5.84 3.10
N VAL A 49 5.13 -5.53 1.82
CA VAL A 49 6.05 -5.95 0.76
C VAL A 49 7.45 -5.38 1.00
N ALA A 50 7.57 -4.07 1.27
CA ALA A 50 8.87 -3.46 1.56
C ALA A 50 9.53 -4.08 2.81
N LYS A 51 8.76 -4.36 3.85
CA LYS A 51 9.26 -5.08 5.04
C LYS A 51 9.70 -6.50 4.73
N HIS A 52 9.03 -7.20 3.82
CA HIS A 52 9.46 -8.52 3.36
C HIS A 52 10.84 -8.48 2.69
N TYR A 53 11.12 -7.44 1.92
CA TYR A 53 12.45 -7.20 1.33
C TYR A 53 13.51 -6.73 2.35
N GLY A 54 13.13 -6.50 3.61
CA GLY A 54 14.05 -6.03 4.66
C GLY A 54 14.34 -4.53 4.63
N ALA A 55 13.46 -3.74 3.99
CA ALA A 55 13.62 -2.29 3.91
C ALA A 55 13.32 -1.58 5.24
N ASP A 56 13.89 -0.39 5.40
CA ASP A 56 13.52 0.59 6.42
C ASP A 56 12.36 1.45 5.87
N VAL A 57 11.15 1.20 6.39
CA VAL A 57 9.91 1.76 5.84
C VAL A 57 9.47 2.98 6.60
N ILE A 58 9.36 4.10 5.88
CA ILE A 58 8.78 5.34 6.36
C ILE A 58 7.42 5.55 5.70
N ALA A 59 6.38 5.68 6.50
CA ALA A 59 5.01 5.78 6.03
C ALA A 59 4.45 7.20 6.21
N ILE A 60 3.68 7.68 5.24
CA ILE A 60 2.96 8.95 5.32
C ILE A 60 1.48 8.69 5.14
N CYS A 61 0.68 9.12 6.11
CA CYS A 61 -0.78 8.98 6.10
C CYS A 61 -1.45 10.07 6.95
N GLY A 62 -2.77 10.03 7.05
CA GLY A 62 -3.49 10.86 8.03
C GLY A 62 -3.37 10.29 9.46
N LYS A 63 -3.61 11.14 10.45
CA LYS A 63 -3.52 10.80 11.89
C LYS A 63 -4.20 9.46 12.25
N ASP A 64 -5.41 9.23 11.72
CA ASP A 64 -6.21 8.04 12.04
C ASP A 64 -5.63 6.74 11.46
N GLY A 65 -4.69 6.84 10.52
CA GLY A 65 -4.03 5.70 9.90
C GLY A 65 -2.67 5.33 10.50
N MET A 66 -2.12 6.18 11.37
CA MET A 66 -0.74 6.01 11.89
C MET A 66 -0.56 4.70 12.66
N LYS A 67 -1.55 4.32 13.48
CA LYS A 67 -1.52 3.05 14.23
C LYS A 67 -1.50 1.84 13.30
N LEU A 68 -2.28 1.88 12.22
CA LEU A 68 -2.31 0.83 11.21
C LEU A 68 -0.96 0.71 10.52
N SER A 69 -0.39 1.82 10.01
CA SER A 69 0.91 1.79 9.34
C SER A 69 2.02 1.24 10.25
N LYS A 70 2.00 1.59 11.55
CA LYS A 70 2.92 1.01 12.54
C LYS A 70 2.71 -0.50 12.72
N LYS A 71 1.45 -0.94 12.87
CA LYS A 71 1.10 -2.37 13.00
C LYS A 71 1.61 -3.19 11.81
N LEU A 72 1.52 -2.63 10.61
CA LEU A 72 1.97 -3.27 9.37
C LEU A 72 3.50 -3.29 9.19
N GLY A 73 4.25 -2.67 10.10
CA GLY A 73 5.70 -2.75 10.16
C GLY A 73 6.45 -1.48 9.75
N ALA A 74 5.77 -0.35 9.53
CA ALA A 74 6.46 0.91 9.25
C ALA A 74 7.35 1.32 10.43
N ASN A 75 8.63 1.56 10.16
CA ASN A 75 9.62 1.97 11.16
C ASN A 75 9.30 3.38 11.69
N LYS A 76 8.88 4.29 10.80
CA LYS A 76 8.46 5.65 11.14
C LYS A 76 7.18 6.03 10.40
N VAL A 77 6.33 6.84 11.04
CA VAL A 77 5.07 7.29 10.42
C VAL A 77 4.91 8.77 10.63
N TYR A 78 4.60 9.49 9.56
CA TYR A 78 4.30 10.91 9.55
C TYR A 78 2.83 11.18 9.24
N ASP A 79 2.27 12.21 9.90
CA ASP A 79 0.95 12.74 9.57
C ASP A 79 1.11 13.88 8.55
N TYR A 80 0.62 13.69 7.32
CA TYR A 80 0.73 14.68 6.25
C TYR A 80 0.03 16.01 6.56
N LYS A 81 -0.89 16.04 7.53
CA LYS A 81 -1.55 17.26 7.98
C LYS A 81 -0.67 18.11 8.91
N ARG A 82 0.31 17.50 9.56
CA ARG A 82 1.23 18.16 10.50
C ARG A 82 2.58 18.45 9.87
N GLN A 83 2.96 17.65 8.89
CA GLN A 83 4.25 17.76 8.24
C GLN A 83 4.09 17.54 6.74
N SER A 84 4.27 18.60 5.97
CA SER A 84 4.19 18.52 4.51
C SER A 84 5.37 17.75 3.94
N MET A 85 5.23 17.26 2.70
CA MET A 85 6.34 16.58 1.99
C MET A 85 7.55 17.52 1.82
N GLN A 86 7.32 18.83 1.67
CA GLN A 86 8.37 19.84 1.52
C GLN A 86 9.19 20.04 2.80
N ASP A 87 8.57 19.84 3.97
CA ASP A 87 9.22 20.00 5.28
C ASP A 87 9.93 18.74 5.75
N LEU A 88 9.70 17.60 5.09
CA LEU A 88 10.39 16.36 5.40
C LEU A 88 11.88 16.49 5.08
N LYS A 89 12.68 15.86 5.93
CA LYS A 89 14.13 15.75 5.75
C LYS A 89 14.51 14.28 5.71
N GLY A 90 15.53 13.99 4.95
CA GLY A 90 16.05 12.64 4.81
C GLY A 90 16.50 12.37 3.38
N SER A 91 17.02 11.17 3.17
CA SER A 91 17.41 10.66 1.87
C SER A 91 16.81 9.25 1.76
N TYR A 92 16.03 9.02 0.71
CA TYR A 92 15.28 7.78 0.50
C TYR A 92 15.69 7.14 -0.84
N ASP A 93 15.96 5.85 -0.79
CA ASP A 93 16.33 5.07 -1.99
C ASP A 93 15.12 4.86 -2.90
N ILE A 94 13.93 4.72 -2.29
CA ILE A 94 12.67 4.61 -3.03
C ILE A 94 11.63 5.54 -2.39
N ILE A 95 10.95 6.33 -3.23
CA ILE A 95 9.74 7.05 -2.85
C ILE A 95 8.58 6.49 -3.66
N PHE A 96 7.62 5.89 -2.98
CA PHE A 96 6.43 5.31 -3.58
C PHE A 96 5.17 6.13 -3.25
N ASP A 97 4.63 6.81 -4.23
CA ASP A 97 3.32 7.44 -4.14
C ASP A 97 2.20 6.44 -4.46
N ALA A 98 1.60 5.88 -3.43
CA ALA A 98 0.54 4.88 -3.53
C ALA A 98 -0.87 5.46 -3.72
N VAL A 99 -1.00 6.78 -3.96
CA VAL A 99 -2.29 7.49 -4.18
C VAL A 99 -2.30 8.37 -5.43
N GLY A 100 -1.15 8.57 -6.08
CA GLY A 100 -1.06 9.40 -7.29
C GLY A 100 -1.24 10.91 -7.02
N LYS A 101 -0.74 11.40 -5.89
CA LYS A 101 -0.94 12.81 -5.47
C LYS A 101 0.34 13.61 -5.35
N THR A 102 1.48 13.06 -5.74
CA THR A 102 2.75 13.78 -5.75
C THR A 102 3.55 13.47 -7.02
N THR A 103 4.55 14.27 -7.28
CA THR A 103 5.39 14.17 -8.48
C THR A 103 6.85 14.00 -8.09
N LYS A 104 7.66 13.44 -9.00
CA LYS A 104 9.13 13.33 -8.79
C LYS A 104 9.77 14.69 -8.46
N LYS A 105 9.29 15.76 -9.11
CA LYS A 105 9.81 17.13 -8.89
C LYS A 105 9.57 17.61 -7.45
N GLU A 106 8.37 17.34 -6.90
CA GLU A 106 8.02 17.79 -5.54
C GLU A 106 8.81 17.07 -4.46
N VAL A 107 9.25 15.83 -4.71
CA VAL A 107 9.99 15.01 -3.74
C VAL A 107 11.48 14.85 -4.06
N ALA A 108 11.99 15.56 -5.08
CA ALA A 108 13.37 15.42 -5.54
C ALA A 108 14.41 15.66 -4.43
N HIS A 109 14.11 16.58 -3.50
CA HIS A 109 14.97 16.91 -2.35
C HIS A 109 15.05 15.80 -1.29
N LEU A 110 14.18 14.79 -1.39
CA LEU A 110 14.11 13.61 -0.52
C LEU A 110 14.71 12.36 -1.17
N LEU A 111 14.93 12.36 -2.49
CA LEU A 111 15.52 11.22 -3.17
C LEU A 111 17.03 11.15 -2.91
N ALA A 112 17.53 9.95 -2.66
CA ALA A 112 18.96 9.67 -2.71
C ALA A 112 19.51 9.93 -4.11
N GLU A 113 20.83 9.99 -4.28
CA GLU A 113 21.50 10.28 -5.56
C GLU A 113 21.01 9.34 -6.67
N ASP A 114 20.94 8.04 -6.37
CA ASP A 114 20.43 6.99 -7.28
C ASP A 114 18.98 6.57 -6.93
N GLY A 115 18.26 7.40 -6.20
CA GLY A 115 16.92 7.08 -5.70
C GLY A 115 15.85 7.07 -6.78
N ASN A 116 14.90 6.16 -6.63
CA ASN A 116 13.80 5.95 -7.57
C ASN A 116 12.46 6.49 -7.03
N PHE A 117 11.73 7.22 -7.88
CA PHE A 117 10.36 7.61 -7.62
C PHE A 117 9.39 6.78 -8.46
N VAL A 118 8.40 6.16 -7.81
CA VAL A 118 7.33 5.42 -8.47
C VAL A 118 5.96 5.88 -7.95
N THR A 119 4.96 5.88 -8.81
CA THR A 119 3.61 6.36 -8.46
C THR A 119 2.54 5.57 -9.20
N VAL A 120 1.39 5.36 -8.54
CA VAL A 120 0.18 4.81 -9.18
C VAL A 120 -0.58 5.86 -10.00
N GLY A 121 -0.21 7.14 -9.91
CA GLY A 121 -0.85 8.25 -10.63
C GLY A 121 -0.28 8.52 -12.02
N GLY A 122 0.71 7.75 -12.46
CA GLY A 122 1.32 7.89 -13.79
C GLY A 122 0.59 7.09 -14.87
N MET A 123 1.18 7.06 -16.08
CA MET A 123 0.69 6.22 -17.19
C MET A 123 1.14 4.76 -17.08
N ASP A 124 1.99 4.45 -16.11
CA ASP A 124 2.44 3.09 -15.87
C ASP A 124 1.39 2.33 -15.07
N VAL A 125 0.99 1.19 -15.59
CA VAL A 125 -0.02 0.34 -14.96
C VAL A 125 0.66 -0.95 -14.51
N ALA A 126 0.39 -1.36 -13.28
CA ALA A 126 0.90 -2.63 -12.75
C ALA A 126 0.45 -3.79 -13.65
N LYS A 127 1.42 -4.61 -14.04
CA LYS A 127 1.13 -5.84 -14.81
C LYS A 127 0.73 -6.93 -13.84
N GLU A 128 -0.42 -7.53 -14.08
CA GLU A 128 -0.86 -8.71 -13.32
C GLU A 128 -0.05 -9.93 -13.74
N ARG A 129 0.68 -10.52 -12.79
CA ARG A 129 1.49 -11.71 -13.01
C ARG A 129 1.14 -12.79 -12.00
N VAL A 130 0.97 -14.01 -12.46
CA VAL A 130 0.67 -15.17 -11.59
C VAL A 130 1.69 -15.32 -10.47
N LYS A 131 2.98 -15.10 -10.75
CA LYS A 131 4.05 -15.16 -9.76
C LYS A 131 3.86 -14.19 -8.60
N ASP A 132 3.24 -13.01 -8.83
CA ASP A 132 3.01 -12.01 -7.79
C ASP A 132 1.89 -12.47 -6.84
N LEU A 133 0.83 -13.07 -7.39
CA LEU A 133 -0.23 -13.67 -6.58
C LEU A 133 0.29 -14.85 -5.76
N GLN A 134 1.13 -15.70 -6.34
CA GLN A 134 1.77 -16.80 -5.62
C GLN A 134 2.62 -16.29 -4.45
N LYS A 135 3.46 -15.26 -4.69
CA LYS A 135 4.27 -14.64 -3.65
C LYS A 135 3.42 -14.04 -2.53
N LEU A 136 2.32 -13.37 -2.87
CA LEU A 136 1.39 -12.82 -1.85
C LEU A 136 0.74 -13.93 -1.03
N ALA A 137 0.33 -15.02 -1.66
CA ALA A 137 -0.24 -16.19 -0.97
C ALA A 137 0.78 -16.81 0.00
N GLU A 138 2.03 -16.98 -0.43
CA GLU A 138 3.12 -17.47 0.42
C GLU A 138 3.36 -16.56 1.63
N LEU A 139 3.38 -15.24 1.40
CA LEU A 139 3.53 -14.25 2.48
C LEU A 139 2.36 -14.27 3.46
N PHE A 140 1.15 -14.42 2.95
CA PHE A 140 -0.06 -14.53 3.77
C PHE A 140 -0.03 -15.80 4.62
N ASP A 141 0.28 -16.94 4.02
CA ASP A 141 0.37 -18.23 4.73
C ASP A 141 1.46 -18.22 5.80
N ALA A 142 2.57 -17.54 5.53
CA ALA A 142 3.66 -17.32 6.50
C ALA A 142 3.31 -16.28 7.59
N GLY A 143 2.13 -15.66 7.56
CA GLY A 143 1.74 -14.61 8.50
C GLY A 143 2.50 -13.30 8.35
N LYS A 144 3.14 -13.09 7.18
CA LYS A 144 3.94 -11.90 6.85
C LYS A 144 3.17 -10.88 6.01
N TYR A 145 1.93 -11.18 5.67
CA TYR A 145 1.03 -10.31 4.92
C TYR A 145 -0.38 -10.37 5.51
N ASP A 146 -0.98 -9.22 5.75
CA ASP A 146 -2.35 -9.03 6.22
C ASP A 146 -3.14 -8.36 5.09
N ALA A 147 -4.20 -9.02 4.62
CA ALA A 147 -5.14 -8.45 3.66
C ALA A 147 -6.05 -7.45 4.37
N VAL A 148 -5.56 -6.27 4.68
CA VAL A 148 -6.26 -5.27 5.48
C VAL A 148 -7.65 -5.00 4.89
N ILE A 149 -8.70 -5.46 5.59
CA ILE A 149 -10.10 -5.23 5.25
C ILE A 149 -10.66 -4.19 6.22
N ASP A 150 -11.13 -3.08 5.67
CA ASP A 150 -11.74 -2.00 6.44
C ASP A 150 -13.22 -2.29 6.70
N ARG A 151 -13.95 -2.66 5.65
CA ARG A 151 -15.38 -2.99 5.70
C ARG A 151 -15.76 -4.03 4.68
N THR A 152 -16.79 -4.79 5.05
CA THR A 152 -17.49 -5.71 4.15
C THR A 152 -18.92 -5.23 3.95
N TYR A 153 -19.40 -5.28 2.71
CA TYR A 153 -20.77 -4.95 2.32
C TYR A 153 -21.41 -6.13 1.60
N ARG A 154 -22.72 -6.23 1.63
CA ARG A 154 -23.48 -7.13 0.76
C ARG A 154 -23.58 -6.52 -0.62
N LEU A 155 -23.79 -7.34 -1.64
CA LEU A 155 -23.97 -6.88 -3.03
C LEU A 155 -25.12 -5.84 -3.14
N ASP A 156 -26.22 -6.07 -2.42
CA ASP A 156 -27.38 -5.15 -2.37
C ASP A 156 -27.00 -3.75 -1.80
N ASP A 157 -25.91 -3.66 -1.07
CA ASP A 157 -25.40 -2.42 -0.47
C ASP A 157 -24.26 -1.78 -1.29
N MET A 158 -24.07 -2.18 -2.56
CA MET A 158 -23.01 -1.69 -3.43
C MET A 158 -22.94 -0.15 -3.48
N VAL A 159 -24.09 0.52 -3.57
CA VAL A 159 -24.16 1.99 -3.58
C VAL A 159 -23.59 2.59 -2.28
N LYS A 160 -23.85 1.95 -1.14
CA LYS A 160 -23.28 2.39 0.15
C LYS A 160 -21.77 2.17 0.21
N ALA A 161 -21.31 1.04 -0.34
CA ALA A 161 -19.88 0.73 -0.43
C ALA A 161 -19.15 1.79 -1.27
N HIS A 162 -19.66 2.14 -2.44
CA HIS A 162 -19.09 3.20 -3.29
C HIS A 162 -19.07 4.56 -2.57
N ARG A 163 -20.20 5.00 -2.01
CA ARG A 163 -20.26 6.25 -1.24
C ARG A 163 -19.24 6.29 -0.12
N TYR A 164 -19.01 5.16 0.55
CA TYR A 164 -17.99 5.09 1.60
C TYR A 164 -16.57 5.24 1.02
N VAL A 165 -16.26 4.55 -0.06
CA VAL A 165 -14.95 4.65 -0.73
C VAL A 165 -14.69 6.07 -1.21
N ASP A 166 -15.69 6.75 -1.78
CA ASP A 166 -15.61 8.13 -2.27
C ASP A 166 -15.30 9.16 -1.16
N THR A 167 -15.58 8.82 0.10
CA THR A 167 -15.16 9.69 1.23
C THR A 167 -13.64 9.80 1.36
N GLY A 168 -12.86 8.93 0.73
CA GLY A 168 -11.41 8.85 0.87
C GLY A 168 -10.91 8.41 2.25
N ARG A 169 -11.81 7.90 3.11
CA ARG A 169 -11.48 7.54 4.51
C ARG A 169 -11.16 6.06 4.71
N LYS A 170 -11.39 5.21 3.70
CA LYS A 170 -11.14 3.78 3.82
C LYS A 170 -9.67 3.47 4.14
N LYS A 171 -9.46 2.41 4.91
CA LYS A 171 -8.13 1.88 5.25
C LYS A 171 -8.00 0.45 4.72
N GLY A 172 -7.02 0.21 3.85
CA GLY A 172 -6.93 -1.09 3.16
C GLY A 172 -8.03 -1.24 2.11
N ASN A 173 -8.77 -2.34 2.19
CA ASN A 173 -9.73 -2.78 1.19
C ASN A 173 -11.17 -2.70 1.70
N VAL A 174 -12.11 -2.51 0.78
CA VAL A 174 -13.54 -2.74 0.98
C VAL A 174 -13.91 -3.97 0.17
N VAL A 175 -14.57 -4.92 0.80
CA VAL A 175 -15.00 -6.19 0.19
C VAL A 175 -16.51 -6.20 0.03
N VAL A 176 -16.97 -6.78 -1.06
CA VAL A 176 -18.40 -7.01 -1.31
C VAL A 176 -18.66 -8.51 -1.36
N GLU A 177 -19.55 -8.99 -0.51
CA GLU A 177 -19.97 -10.38 -0.47
C GLU A 177 -21.11 -10.62 -1.47
N VAL A 178 -20.89 -11.57 -2.36
CA VAL A 178 -21.92 -12.09 -3.26
C VAL A 178 -22.45 -13.39 -2.66
N LYS A 179 -23.71 -13.41 -2.23
CA LYS A 179 -24.35 -14.65 -1.78
C LYS A 179 -24.58 -15.55 -2.99
N HIS A 180 -23.94 -16.70 -2.99
CA HIS A 180 -24.35 -17.76 -3.90
C HIS A 180 -25.69 -18.34 -3.43
N ALA A 181 -26.67 -18.44 -4.34
CA ALA A 181 -27.85 -19.27 -4.10
C ALA A 181 -27.37 -20.70 -3.83
N LYS A 182 -27.89 -21.30 -2.76
CA LYS A 182 -27.66 -22.71 -2.47
C LYS A 182 -28.39 -23.57 -3.50
#